data_69dfc0e6d798f9eca2137581e174244a
#
_entry.id   69dfc0e6d798f9eca2137581e174244a
#
_cell.length_a   1.000
_cell.length_b   1.000
_cell.length_c   1.000
_cell.angle_alpha   90.00
_cell.angle_beta   90.00
_cell.angle_gamma   90.00
#
_symmetry.space_group_name_H-M   'P 1'
#
loop_
_entity.id
_entity.type
_entity.pdbx_description
1 polymer ?
#
loop_
_entity_poly.entity_id
_entity_poly.type
_entity_poly.pdbx_seq_one_letter_code
_entity_poly.pdbx_strand_id
1 'polypeptide(L)'
;MGHFDETIPIHTIAAGKLRRYYHLTVLRQLLWPSLVLSNIKDGFLVVAGFFQSLFKLIIWRPDVVFAKGGYVCLPVGIAARILRIPLVIHDSDAHPGLTNRCLSRFATKIATGAPLEYYSYPSKKSRYVGIPVAPEFHKFSNQERLEAKKEWGINPDYPLVVVTGGGLGASRINDAVALALDDLTKFCSIILISGMGQYDELRSITPPNSDRFQLYSFISSGMASLLGAADVVVTRAGATTIIELAALAKPTILIPNGKLSGGHQLKNTAVYLKQDAVKAIDEDTMVENPNILVSSIRNMLDNPEAMAKMAHRFASFSRPNAAIDMAEMIISATK
;
A
#
# COMPACT_ATOMS: atom_id res chain seq x y z
N MET A 1 4.65 10.77 -9.62
CA MET A 1 6.11 10.50 -9.68
C MET A 1 6.74 11.29 -8.56
N GLY A 2 7.34 10.62 -7.56
CA GLY A 2 8.03 11.32 -6.49
C GLY A 2 9.15 12.20 -7.07
N HIS A 3 9.38 13.34 -6.49
CA HIS A 3 10.56 14.16 -6.80
C HIS A 3 11.79 13.33 -6.44
N PHE A 4 12.43 12.75 -7.45
CA PHE A 4 13.77 12.21 -7.28
C PHE A 4 14.73 13.39 -7.25
N ASP A 5 15.61 13.42 -6.25
CA ASP A 5 16.74 14.33 -6.25
C ASP A 5 17.58 14.03 -7.53
N GLU A 6 17.69 14.99 -8.43
CA GLU A 6 18.38 14.84 -9.72
C GLU A 6 19.87 14.47 -9.54
N THR A 7 20.40 14.64 -8.34
CA THR A 7 21.78 14.24 -7.99
C THR A 7 21.93 12.73 -7.79
N ILE A 8 20.84 11.96 -7.63
CA ILE A 8 20.88 10.52 -7.41
C ILE A 8 20.87 9.78 -8.76
N PRO A 9 21.92 9.07 -9.16
CA PRO A 9 21.97 8.37 -10.42
C PRO A 9 20.96 7.19 -10.45
N ILE A 10 20.12 7.16 -11.48
CA ILE A 10 19.13 6.10 -11.70
C ILE A 10 19.68 5.10 -12.72
N HIS A 11 19.72 3.83 -12.34
CA HIS A 11 20.12 2.75 -13.22
C HIS A 11 19.02 1.72 -13.39
N THR A 12 18.86 1.22 -14.61
CA THR A 12 17.95 0.12 -14.93
C THR A 12 18.70 -1.19 -15.06
N ILE A 13 18.03 -2.29 -14.72
CA ILE A 13 18.51 -3.66 -14.95
C ILE A 13 17.37 -4.50 -15.51
N ALA A 14 17.71 -5.56 -16.24
CA ALA A 14 16.74 -6.57 -16.62
C ALA A 14 16.21 -7.28 -15.36
N ALA A 15 14.90 -7.50 -15.30
CA ALA A 15 14.29 -8.20 -14.18
C ALA A 15 13.03 -8.94 -14.62
N GLY A 16 12.84 -10.14 -14.12
CA GLY A 16 11.68 -10.99 -14.39
C GLY A 16 10.78 -11.12 -13.18
N LYS A 17 9.47 -11.04 -13.39
CA LYS A 17 8.47 -11.19 -12.33
C LYS A 17 7.92 -12.61 -12.35
N LEU A 18 8.20 -13.42 -11.34
CA LEU A 18 7.55 -14.73 -11.20
C LEU A 18 6.03 -14.56 -11.00
N ARG A 19 5.27 -14.98 -12.01
CA ARG A 19 3.79 -14.92 -12.01
C ARG A 19 3.23 -16.14 -11.29
N ARG A 20 2.51 -15.89 -10.20
CA ARG A 20 1.83 -16.93 -9.41
C ARG A 20 0.43 -16.45 -9.07
N TYR A 21 -0.54 -17.33 -9.27
CA TYR A 21 -1.93 -17.06 -8.92
C TYR A 21 -2.27 -17.81 -7.62
N TYR A 22 -2.64 -17.06 -6.58
CA TYR A 22 -2.89 -17.59 -5.24
C TYR A 22 -4.07 -18.57 -5.20
N HIS A 23 -5.08 -18.34 -6.03
CA HIS A 23 -6.28 -19.14 -6.12
C HIS A 23 -6.12 -20.43 -6.95
N LEU A 24 -4.96 -20.64 -7.59
CA LEU A 24 -4.68 -21.83 -8.41
C LEU A 24 -3.65 -22.73 -7.73
N THR A 25 -3.90 -24.05 -7.79
CA THR A 25 -2.91 -25.04 -7.34
C THR A 25 -1.66 -25.00 -8.22
N VAL A 26 -0.51 -25.38 -7.65
CA VAL A 26 0.78 -25.39 -8.39
C VAL A 26 0.66 -26.25 -9.66
N LEU A 27 -0.04 -27.38 -9.59
CA LEU A 27 -0.22 -28.27 -10.74
C LEU A 27 -0.98 -27.58 -11.89
N ARG A 28 -2.08 -26.87 -11.59
CA ARG A 28 -2.82 -26.10 -12.59
C ARG A 28 -1.99 -24.97 -13.21
N GLN A 29 -1.12 -24.33 -12.43
CA GLN A 29 -0.22 -23.29 -12.95
C GLN A 29 0.85 -23.89 -13.88
N LEU A 30 1.37 -25.10 -13.60
CA LEU A 30 2.30 -25.82 -14.48
C LEU A 30 1.65 -26.33 -15.77
N LEU A 31 0.36 -26.64 -15.74
CA LEU A 31 -0.41 -27.04 -16.91
C LEU A 31 -0.87 -25.85 -17.79
N TRP A 32 -0.49 -24.62 -17.44
CA TRP A 32 -0.83 -23.41 -18.21
C TRP A 32 0.38 -22.95 -19.07
N PRO A 33 0.45 -23.33 -20.37
CA PRO A 33 1.67 -23.16 -21.17
C PRO A 33 2.13 -21.71 -21.29
N SER A 34 1.21 -20.74 -21.45
CA SER A 34 1.55 -19.33 -21.56
C SER A 34 2.13 -18.77 -20.26
N LEU A 35 1.68 -19.26 -19.11
CA LEU A 35 2.23 -18.89 -17.80
C LEU A 35 3.65 -19.47 -17.61
N VAL A 36 3.84 -20.72 -18.01
CA VAL A 36 5.15 -21.39 -17.92
C VAL A 36 6.17 -20.70 -18.83
N LEU A 37 5.82 -20.45 -20.09
CA LEU A 37 6.70 -19.73 -21.04
C LEU A 37 7.05 -18.33 -20.55
N SER A 38 6.06 -17.60 -20.00
CA SER A 38 6.31 -16.28 -19.40
C SER A 38 7.27 -16.36 -18.22
N ASN A 39 7.13 -17.35 -17.34
CA ASN A 39 8.03 -17.52 -16.20
C ASN A 39 9.43 -17.98 -16.62
N ILE A 40 9.57 -18.78 -17.69
CA ILE A 40 10.86 -19.13 -18.28
C ILE A 40 11.56 -17.88 -18.83
N LYS A 41 10.85 -17.06 -19.63
CA LYS A 41 11.37 -15.77 -20.12
C LYS A 41 11.82 -14.88 -18.95
N ASP A 42 10.98 -14.76 -17.93
CA ASP A 42 11.31 -13.97 -16.73
C ASP A 42 12.51 -14.54 -15.98
N GLY A 43 12.73 -15.86 -15.98
CA GLY A 43 13.93 -16.50 -15.46
C GLY A 43 15.21 -16.04 -16.18
N PHE A 44 15.19 -16.01 -17.51
CA PHE A 44 16.30 -15.46 -18.30
C PHE A 44 16.57 -13.99 -18.00
N LEU A 45 15.51 -13.18 -17.83
CA LEU A 45 15.65 -11.77 -17.45
C LEU A 45 16.28 -11.61 -16.05
N VAL A 46 15.97 -12.48 -15.10
CA VAL A 46 16.63 -12.48 -13.77
C VAL A 46 18.11 -12.80 -13.89
N VAL A 47 18.49 -13.78 -14.73
CA VAL A 47 19.91 -14.13 -14.98
C VAL A 47 20.64 -12.96 -15.64
N ALA A 48 20.07 -12.37 -16.69
CA ALA A 48 20.65 -11.20 -17.34
C ALA A 48 20.80 -10.03 -16.34
N GLY A 49 19.76 -9.74 -15.54
CA GLY A 49 19.81 -8.72 -14.50
C GLY A 49 20.83 -8.99 -13.41
N PHE A 50 21.09 -10.25 -13.09
CA PHE A 50 22.15 -10.63 -12.17
C PHE A 50 23.54 -10.22 -12.70
N PHE A 51 23.87 -10.55 -13.95
CA PHE A 51 25.16 -10.16 -14.53
C PHE A 51 25.29 -8.64 -14.67
N GLN A 52 24.21 -7.95 -15.08
CA GLN A 52 24.18 -6.48 -15.11
C GLN A 52 24.40 -5.88 -13.72
N SER A 53 23.75 -6.42 -12.69
CA SER A 53 23.92 -5.99 -11.29
C SER A 53 25.35 -6.25 -10.80
N LEU A 54 25.89 -7.43 -11.09
CA LEU A 54 27.23 -7.80 -10.70
C LEU A 54 28.27 -6.82 -11.27
N PHE A 55 28.19 -6.53 -12.58
CA PHE A 55 29.06 -5.57 -13.25
C PHE A 55 28.94 -4.16 -12.66
N LYS A 56 27.71 -3.67 -12.48
CA LYS A 56 27.47 -2.34 -11.89
C LYS A 56 28.01 -2.23 -10.46
N LEU A 57 27.78 -3.25 -9.62
CA LEU A 57 28.26 -3.26 -8.23
C LEU A 57 29.79 -3.39 -8.13
N ILE A 58 30.46 -4.08 -9.07
CA ILE A 58 31.90 -4.11 -9.13
C ILE A 58 32.50 -2.73 -9.42
N ILE A 59 31.89 -1.98 -10.34
CA ILE A 59 32.34 -0.63 -10.71
C ILE A 59 32.02 0.37 -9.59
N TRP A 60 30.80 0.35 -9.08
CA TRP A 60 30.32 1.35 -8.11
C TRP A 60 30.83 1.10 -6.69
N ARG A 61 30.99 -0.17 -6.29
CA ARG A 61 31.46 -0.60 -4.96
C ARG A 61 30.75 0.09 -3.79
N PRO A 62 29.43 0.00 -3.69
CA PRO A 62 28.72 0.61 -2.57
C PRO A 62 29.06 -0.10 -1.26
N ASP A 63 29.06 0.65 -0.14
CA ASP A 63 29.30 0.11 1.20
C ASP A 63 28.15 -0.79 1.69
N VAL A 64 26.95 -0.57 1.18
CA VAL A 64 25.74 -1.34 1.53
C VAL A 64 24.73 -1.32 0.38
N VAL A 65 23.97 -2.39 0.24
CA VAL A 65 22.81 -2.46 -0.65
C VAL A 65 21.54 -2.50 0.19
N PHE A 66 20.61 -1.59 -0.09
CA PHE A 66 19.28 -1.59 0.50
C PHE A 66 18.25 -2.08 -0.52
N ALA A 67 17.47 -3.10 -0.17
CA ALA A 67 16.45 -3.70 -1.02
C ALA A 67 15.07 -3.59 -0.36
N LYS A 68 14.17 -2.78 -0.94
CA LYS A 68 12.80 -2.58 -0.46
C LYS A 68 11.83 -3.70 -0.90
N GLY A 69 12.35 -4.80 -1.46
CA GLY A 69 11.54 -5.89 -2.01
C GLY A 69 11.18 -5.70 -3.49
N GLY A 70 10.31 -6.57 -3.99
CA GLY A 70 9.99 -6.63 -5.41
C GLY A 70 11.00 -7.48 -6.21
N TYR A 71 10.58 -7.89 -7.41
CA TYR A 71 11.35 -8.84 -8.24
C TYR A 71 12.69 -8.29 -8.72
N VAL A 72 12.82 -6.98 -8.86
CA VAL A 72 14.07 -6.30 -9.26
C VAL A 72 15.18 -6.45 -8.20
N CYS A 73 14.80 -6.53 -6.92
CA CYS A 73 15.77 -6.66 -5.84
C CYS A 73 16.47 -8.03 -5.80
N LEU A 74 15.89 -9.08 -6.43
CA LEU A 74 16.44 -10.42 -6.39
C LEU A 74 17.84 -10.51 -7.05
N PRO A 75 18.01 -10.14 -8.33
CA PRO A 75 19.33 -10.18 -8.99
C PRO A 75 20.36 -9.26 -8.30
N VAL A 76 19.96 -8.06 -7.84
CA VAL A 76 20.84 -7.13 -7.14
C VAL A 76 21.31 -7.71 -5.80
N GLY A 77 20.39 -8.27 -5.01
CA GLY A 77 20.73 -8.84 -3.71
C GLY A 77 21.61 -10.09 -3.80
N ILE A 78 21.43 -10.93 -4.84
CA ILE A 78 22.31 -12.07 -5.09
C ILE A 78 23.72 -11.59 -5.49
N ALA A 79 23.82 -10.59 -6.38
CA ALA A 79 25.10 -9.99 -6.78
C ALA A 79 25.83 -9.36 -5.58
N ALA A 80 25.12 -8.60 -4.73
CA ALA A 80 25.67 -8.05 -3.49
C ALA A 80 26.24 -9.15 -2.58
N ARG A 81 25.52 -10.27 -2.43
CA ARG A 81 25.98 -11.42 -1.63
C ARG A 81 27.30 -12.01 -2.16
N ILE A 82 27.43 -12.17 -3.48
CA ILE A 82 28.65 -12.71 -4.11
C ILE A 82 29.83 -11.77 -3.91
N LEU A 83 29.60 -10.47 -4.03
CA LEU A 83 30.62 -9.44 -3.80
C LEU A 83 30.86 -9.15 -2.32
N ARG A 84 30.20 -9.85 -1.39
CA ARG A 84 30.27 -9.64 0.06
C ARG A 84 29.91 -8.23 0.49
N ILE A 85 29.07 -7.54 -0.28
CA ILE A 85 28.51 -6.25 0.09
C ILE A 85 27.36 -6.48 1.09
N PRO A 86 27.33 -5.80 2.24
CA PRO A 86 26.26 -5.88 3.22
C PRO A 86 24.90 -5.61 2.55
N LEU A 87 23.89 -6.44 2.89
CA LEU A 87 22.55 -6.34 2.35
C LEU A 87 21.55 -6.07 3.48
N VAL A 88 20.83 -4.96 3.39
CA VAL A 88 19.67 -4.65 4.24
C VAL A 88 18.41 -4.82 3.42
N ILE A 89 17.43 -5.56 3.92
CA ILE A 89 16.13 -5.72 3.26
C ILE A 89 15.02 -5.11 4.08
N HIS A 90 13.97 -4.61 3.42
CA HIS A 90 12.76 -4.13 4.04
C HIS A 90 11.53 -4.82 3.45
N ASP A 91 10.66 -5.34 4.32
CA ASP A 91 9.36 -5.86 3.95
C ASP A 91 8.26 -4.89 4.42
N SER A 92 7.56 -4.27 3.48
CA SER A 92 6.46 -3.35 3.80
C SER A 92 5.17 -4.09 4.15
N ASP A 93 4.88 -5.21 3.46
CA ASP A 93 3.70 -6.02 3.75
C ASP A 93 3.86 -6.83 5.04
N ALA A 94 2.77 -7.09 5.74
CA ALA A 94 2.75 -7.89 6.96
C ALA A 94 3.05 -9.39 6.74
N HIS A 95 3.55 -9.75 5.58
CA HIS A 95 3.98 -11.10 5.24
C HIS A 95 5.16 -11.06 4.26
N PRO A 96 6.19 -11.88 4.49
CA PRO A 96 7.37 -11.89 3.64
C PRO A 96 7.06 -12.10 2.16
N GLY A 97 7.44 -11.15 1.31
CA GLY A 97 7.44 -11.33 -0.13
C GLY A 97 8.42 -12.43 -0.57
N LEU A 98 8.19 -13.05 -1.74
CA LEU A 98 9.06 -14.14 -2.21
C LEU A 98 10.52 -13.71 -2.32
N THR A 99 10.78 -12.54 -2.89
CA THR A 99 12.12 -11.96 -3.03
C THR A 99 12.78 -11.81 -1.67
N ASN A 100 12.09 -11.20 -0.71
CA ASN A 100 12.64 -10.99 0.63
C ASN A 100 12.83 -12.30 1.40
N ARG A 101 11.97 -13.31 1.22
CA ARG A 101 12.20 -14.65 1.76
C ARG A 101 13.48 -15.29 1.22
N CYS A 102 13.78 -15.11 -0.07
CA CYS A 102 15.03 -15.59 -0.66
C CYS A 102 16.23 -14.81 -0.10
N LEU A 103 16.16 -13.47 -0.12
CA LEU A 103 17.25 -12.59 0.29
C LEU A 103 17.50 -12.62 1.81
N SER A 104 16.49 -12.88 2.62
CA SER A 104 16.60 -12.91 4.09
C SER A 104 17.65 -13.91 4.61
N ARG A 105 17.93 -14.97 3.85
CA ARG A 105 18.92 -15.99 4.23
C ARG A 105 20.32 -15.42 4.40
N PHE A 106 20.66 -14.43 3.58
CA PHE A 106 21.98 -13.80 3.55
C PHE A 106 21.97 -12.29 3.78
N ALA A 107 20.80 -11.72 4.06
CA ALA A 107 20.72 -10.32 4.48
C ALA A 107 21.45 -10.10 5.82
N THR A 108 22.19 -9.00 5.90
CA THR A 108 22.88 -8.54 7.12
C THR A 108 21.88 -8.09 8.15
N LYS A 109 20.88 -7.28 7.73
CA LYS A 109 19.79 -6.79 8.57
C LYS A 109 18.46 -6.86 7.82
N ILE A 110 17.38 -7.01 8.57
CA ILE A 110 16.01 -7.12 8.06
C ILE A 110 15.13 -6.12 8.79
N ALA A 111 14.60 -5.15 8.07
CA ALA A 111 13.59 -4.23 8.55
C ALA A 111 12.20 -4.74 8.17
N THR A 112 11.21 -4.57 9.05
CA THR A 112 9.83 -4.95 8.78
C THR A 112 8.89 -3.77 8.95
N GLY A 113 7.87 -3.71 8.10
CA GLY A 113 6.82 -2.69 8.12
C GLY A 113 5.71 -2.97 9.15
N ALA A 114 5.56 -4.23 9.57
CA ALA A 114 4.64 -4.66 10.62
C ALA A 114 5.41 -5.33 11.78
N PRO A 115 4.76 -5.58 12.95
CA PRO A 115 5.37 -6.24 14.09
C PRO A 115 6.01 -7.59 13.73
N LEU A 116 7.12 -7.93 14.40
CA LEU A 116 7.93 -9.12 14.07
C LEU A 116 7.16 -10.44 14.19
N GLU A 117 6.10 -10.50 14.98
CA GLU A 117 5.27 -11.69 15.17
C GLU A 117 4.59 -12.18 13.87
N TYR A 118 4.47 -11.31 12.86
CA TYR A 118 3.90 -11.64 11.56
C TYR A 118 4.92 -12.21 10.56
N TYR A 119 6.21 -12.29 10.97
CA TYR A 119 7.29 -12.73 10.09
C TYR A 119 8.04 -13.92 10.68
N SER A 120 8.44 -14.84 9.81
CA SER A 120 9.32 -15.97 10.15
C SER A 120 10.82 -15.63 10.00
N TYR A 121 11.19 -14.37 10.21
CA TYR A 121 12.58 -13.95 10.10
C TYR A 121 13.39 -14.19 11.37
N PRO A 122 14.72 -14.41 11.27
CA PRO A 122 15.57 -14.55 12.45
C PRO A 122 15.57 -13.28 13.31
N SER A 123 15.16 -13.37 14.57
CA SER A 123 15.04 -12.21 15.48
C SER A 123 16.32 -11.43 15.67
N LYS A 124 17.49 -12.12 15.68
CA LYS A 124 18.81 -11.49 15.90
C LYS A 124 19.19 -10.43 14.87
N LYS A 125 18.63 -10.50 13.64
CA LYS A 125 18.93 -9.54 12.56
C LYS A 125 17.70 -8.77 12.06
N SER A 126 16.55 -8.97 12.71
CA SER A 126 15.27 -8.37 12.33
C SER A 126 14.84 -7.30 13.32
N ARG A 127 14.35 -6.17 12.82
CA ARG A 127 13.80 -5.07 13.63
C ARG A 127 12.51 -4.56 13.00
N TYR A 128 11.49 -4.35 13.82
CA TYR A 128 10.29 -3.63 13.41
C TYR A 128 10.62 -2.13 13.34
N VAL A 129 10.77 -1.62 12.14
CA VAL A 129 11.09 -0.22 11.84
C VAL A 129 9.82 0.55 11.45
N GLY A 130 8.86 -0.13 10.85
CA GLY A 130 7.69 0.48 10.23
C GLY A 130 7.93 0.82 8.76
N ILE A 131 7.02 1.56 8.17
CA ILE A 131 7.10 2.06 6.79
C ILE A 131 7.30 3.57 6.85
N PRO A 132 8.38 4.13 6.28
CA PRO A 132 8.53 5.56 6.15
C PRO A 132 7.36 6.19 5.38
N VAL A 133 6.76 7.21 5.94
CA VAL A 133 5.73 8.04 5.30
C VAL A 133 6.22 9.49 5.24
N ALA A 134 5.69 10.25 4.30
CA ALA A 134 6.06 11.65 4.15
C ALA A 134 5.52 12.49 5.33
N PRO A 135 6.21 13.56 5.75
CA PRO A 135 5.86 14.34 6.93
C PRO A 135 4.47 14.97 6.92
N GLU A 136 3.91 15.21 5.73
CA GLU A 136 2.55 15.73 5.56
C GLU A 136 1.46 14.76 6.03
N PHE A 137 1.75 13.46 6.15
CA PHE A 137 0.85 12.48 6.75
C PHE A 137 1.00 12.50 8.27
N HIS A 138 0.33 13.43 8.91
CA HIS A 138 0.23 13.54 10.37
C HIS A 138 -1.22 13.73 10.81
N LYS A 139 -1.52 13.51 12.07
CA LYS A 139 -2.88 13.70 12.59
C LYS A 139 -3.27 15.17 12.50
N PHE A 140 -4.32 15.48 11.74
CA PHE A 140 -4.86 16.83 11.59
C PHE A 140 -5.64 17.26 12.84
N SER A 141 -5.46 18.51 13.24
CA SER A 141 -6.35 19.21 14.17
C SER A 141 -7.73 19.45 13.54
N ASN A 142 -8.71 19.81 14.34
CA ASN A 142 -10.04 20.15 13.82
C ASN A 142 -9.99 21.34 12.84
N GLN A 143 -9.12 22.32 13.09
CA GLN A 143 -8.97 23.47 12.23
C GLN A 143 -8.36 23.08 10.87
N GLU A 144 -7.27 22.31 10.86
CA GLU A 144 -6.66 21.81 9.63
C GLU A 144 -7.65 20.97 8.80
N ARG A 145 -8.51 20.18 9.45
CA ARG A 145 -9.56 19.41 8.77
C ARG A 145 -10.60 20.30 8.10
N LEU A 146 -11.05 21.36 8.77
CA LEU A 146 -12.02 22.30 8.22
C LEU A 146 -11.41 23.12 7.06
N GLU A 147 -10.17 23.55 7.20
CA GLU A 147 -9.44 24.24 6.13
C GLU A 147 -9.28 23.35 4.91
N ALA A 148 -8.85 22.10 5.11
CA ALA A 148 -8.72 21.13 4.04
C ALA A 148 -10.07 20.80 3.36
N LYS A 149 -11.19 20.65 4.11
CA LYS A 149 -12.52 20.50 3.50
C LYS A 149 -12.88 21.67 2.59
N LYS A 150 -12.59 22.92 3.03
CA LYS A 150 -12.83 24.13 2.22
C LYS A 150 -11.95 24.17 0.97
N GLU A 151 -10.68 23.83 1.11
CA GLU A 151 -9.72 23.75 -0.01
C GLU A 151 -10.22 22.78 -1.10
N TRP A 152 -10.78 21.65 -0.69
CA TRP A 152 -11.36 20.66 -1.60
C TRP A 152 -12.79 20.96 -2.05
N GLY A 153 -13.35 22.11 -1.66
CA GLY A 153 -14.71 22.53 -2.05
C GLY A 153 -15.81 21.62 -1.50
N ILE A 154 -15.58 20.99 -0.34
CA ILE A 154 -16.54 20.11 0.33
C ILE A 154 -17.34 20.89 1.37
N ASN A 155 -18.64 20.66 1.38
CA ASN A 155 -19.51 21.23 2.40
C ASN A 155 -19.10 20.73 3.81
N PRO A 156 -18.68 21.62 4.72
CA PRO A 156 -18.19 21.21 6.05
C PRO A 156 -19.28 20.63 6.96
N ASP A 157 -20.55 20.89 6.68
CA ASP A 157 -21.70 20.42 7.48
C ASP A 157 -21.95 18.92 7.30
N TYR A 158 -21.37 18.30 6.27
CA TYR A 158 -21.49 16.88 6.01
C TYR A 158 -20.19 16.13 6.29
N PRO A 159 -20.27 14.91 6.84
CA PRO A 159 -19.12 14.01 6.91
C PRO A 159 -18.53 13.76 5.52
N LEU A 160 -17.21 13.80 5.40
CA LEU A 160 -16.50 13.47 4.17
C LEU A 160 -16.03 12.02 4.18
N VAL A 161 -16.41 11.26 3.16
CA VAL A 161 -15.89 9.92 2.88
C VAL A 161 -15.01 9.98 1.63
N VAL A 162 -13.76 9.59 1.76
CA VAL A 162 -12.83 9.46 0.63
C VAL A 162 -12.70 8.00 0.26
N VAL A 163 -12.93 7.69 -1.02
CA VAL A 163 -12.82 6.32 -1.55
C VAL A 163 -11.69 6.26 -2.57
N THR A 164 -10.76 5.32 -2.39
CA THR A 164 -9.63 5.15 -3.30
C THR A 164 -9.21 3.70 -3.43
N GLY A 165 -8.90 3.27 -4.64
CA GLY A 165 -8.30 1.97 -4.93
C GLY A 165 -6.78 1.93 -4.79
N GLY A 166 -6.14 3.04 -4.39
CA GLY A 166 -4.70 3.23 -4.49
C GLY A 166 -4.25 3.56 -5.92
N GLY A 167 -2.95 3.55 -6.19
CA GLY A 167 -2.37 4.05 -7.45
C GLY A 167 -2.85 3.37 -8.75
N LEU A 168 -3.38 2.15 -8.67
CA LEU A 168 -3.91 1.41 -9.84
C LEU A 168 -5.44 1.50 -9.99
N GLY A 169 -6.12 2.11 -9.02
CA GLY A 169 -7.58 2.09 -8.96
C GLY A 169 -8.14 0.74 -8.49
N ALA A 170 -9.46 0.64 -8.36
CA ALA A 170 -10.16 -0.56 -7.91
C ALA A 170 -11.58 -0.60 -8.50
N SER A 171 -11.74 -1.14 -9.71
CA SER A 171 -13.01 -1.12 -10.45
C SER A 171 -14.19 -1.60 -9.60
N ARG A 172 -14.05 -2.73 -8.92
CA ARG A 172 -15.13 -3.30 -8.10
C ARG A 172 -15.57 -2.38 -6.94
N ILE A 173 -14.64 -1.60 -6.36
CA ILE A 173 -14.98 -0.59 -5.35
C ILE A 173 -15.68 0.59 -6.01
N ASN A 174 -15.15 1.04 -7.14
CA ASN A 174 -15.70 2.16 -7.89
C ASN A 174 -17.15 1.88 -8.34
N ASP A 175 -17.39 0.69 -8.88
CA ASP A 175 -18.74 0.25 -9.31
C ASP A 175 -19.72 0.21 -8.13
N ALA A 176 -19.27 -0.34 -6.98
CA ALA A 176 -20.10 -0.37 -5.79
C ALA A 176 -20.45 1.03 -5.27
N VAL A 177 -19.49 1.98 -5.34
CA VAL A 177 -19.75 3.38 -4.97
C VAL A 177 -20.70 4.04 -5.95
N ALA A 178 -20.52 3.84 -7.26
CA ALA A 178 -21.41 4.41 -8.27
C ALA A 178 -22.86 3.91 -8.10
N LEU A 179 -23.06 2.61 -7.85
CA LEU A 179 -24.36 2.02 -7.59
C LEU A 179 -25.02 2.52 -6.28
N ALA A 180 -24.23 2.84 -5.28
CA ALA A 180 -24.69 3.28 -3.97
C ALA A 180 -24.69 4.81 -3.80
N LEU A 181 -24.34 5.58 -4.83
CA LEU A 181 -24.03 7.00 -4.72
C LEU A 181 -25.21 7.82 -4.20
N ASP A 182 -26.41 7.58 -4.71
CA ASP A 182 -27.62 8.29 -4.29
C ASP A 182 -27.93 8.07 -2.81
N ASP A 183 -27.67 6.87 -2.29
CA ASP A 183 -27.88 6.57 -0.87
C ASP A 183 -26.78 7.16 0.01
N LEU A 184 -25.52 7.15 -0.44
CA LEU A 184 -24.40 7.73 0.27
C LEU A 184 -24.52 9.25 0.38
N THR A 185 -24.88 9.93 -0.71
CA THR A 185 -24.98 11.40 -0.74
C THR A 185 -26.16 11.95 0.06
N LYS A 186 -27.07 11.12 0.56
CA LYS A 186 -28.12 11.55 1.51
C LYS A 186 -27.55 11.97 2.88
N PHE A 187 -26.41 11.40 3.30
CA PHE A 187 -25.88 11.60 4.65
C PHE A 187 -24.39 11.96 4.73
N CYS A 188 -23.62 11.83 3.65
CA CYS A 188 -22.20 12.21 3.61
C CYS A 188 -21.81 12.81 2.24
N SER A 189 -20.69 13.50 2.20
CA SER A 189 -20.04 13.88 0.95
C SER A 189 -19.06 12.79 0.54
N ILE A 190 -18.93 12.52 -0.76
CA ILE A 190 -18.08 11.48 -1.33
C ILE A 190 -17.03 12.09 -2.26
N ILE A 191 -15.77 11.77 -2.04
CA ILE A 191 -14.72 11.94 -3.06
C ILE A 191 -14.26 10.56 -3.50
N LEU A 192 -14.45 10.26 -4.79
CA LEU A 192 -14.04 9.00 -5.40
C LEU A 192 -12.80 9.22 -6.28
N ILE A 193 -11.70 8.51 -5.97
CA ILE A 193 -10.49 8.47 -6.78
C ILE A 193 -10.47 7.14 -7.52
N SER A 194 -10.93 7.17 -8.78
CA SER A 194 -11.22 5.95 -9.56
C SER A 194 -9.98 5.22 -10.09
N GLY A 195 -8.86 5.93 -10.23
CA GLY A 195 -7.77 5.49 -11.11
C GLY A 195 -8.03 5.89 -12.56
N MET A 196 -6.96 6.03 -13.34
CA MET A 196 -7.05 6.51 -14.74
C MET A 196 -7.84 5.57 -15.65
N GLY A 197 -7.81 4.26 -15.38
CA GLY A 197 -8.39 3.26 -16.27
C GLY A 197 -9.91 3.19 -16.29
N GLN A 198 -10.61 3.76 -15.31
CA GLN A 198 -12.07 3.69 -15.20
C GLN A 198 -12.74 5.09 -15.10
N TYR A 199 -11.94 6.14 -15.14
CA TYR A 199 -12.43 7.50 -14.92
C TYR A 199 -13.49 7.92 -15.95
N ASP A 200 -13.24 7.72 -17.23
CA ASP A 200 -14.16 8.17 -18.30
C ASP A 200 -15.48 7.42 -18.26
N GLU A 201 -15.44 6.12 -17.97
CA GLU A 201 -16.64 5.30 -17.79
C GLU A 201 -17.50 5.84 -16.61
N LEU A 202 -16.87 6.01 -15.46
CA LEU A 202 -17.58 6.51 -14.26
C LEU A 202 -18.12 7.92 -14.46
N ARG A 203 -17.37 8.81 -15.11
CA ARG A 203 -17.80 10.17 -15.41
C ARG A 203 -19.07 10.20 -16.28
N SER A 204 -19.29 9.19 -17.11
CA SER A 204 -20.49 9.10 -17.97
C SER A 204 -21.76 8.67 -17.23
N ILE A 205 -21.60 7.99 -16.08
CA ILE A 205 -22.73 7.42 -15.30
C ILE A 205 -22.93 8.07 -13.95
N THR A 206 -22.02 8.92 -13.50
CA THR A 206 -22.12 9.65 -12.22
C THR A 206 -22.51 11.12 -12.46
N PRO A 207 -23.11 11.79 -11.47
CA PRO A 207 -23.42 13.21 -11.57
C PRO A 207 -22.14 14.05 -11.68
N PRO A 208 -22.23 15.30 -12.19
CA PRO A 208 -21.10 16.25 -12.17
C PRO A 208 -20.57 16.47 -10.75
N ASN A 209 -19.31 16.88 -10.67
CA ASN A 209 -18.71 17.26 -9.38
C ASN A 209 -19.52 18.39 -8.71
N SER A 210 -19.73 18.23 -7.42
CA SER A 210 -20.48 19.14 -6.55
C SER A 210 -19.81 19.21 -5.16
N ASP A 211 -20.41 19.92 -4.22
CA ASP A 211 -19.99 19.91 -2.81
C ASP A 211 -20.29 18.59 -2.07
N ARG A 212 -21.09 17.71 -2.69
CA ARG A 212 -21.50 16.41 -2.14
C ARG A 212 -20.86 15.23 -2.84
N PHE A 213 -20.46 15.38 -4.10
CA PHE A 213 -19.79 14.34 -4.85
C PHE A 213 -18.72 14.91 -5.77
N GLN A 214 -17.54 14.33 -5.71
CA GLN A 214 -16.46 14.65 -6.62
C GLN A 214 -15.78 13.37 -7.11
N LEU A 215 -15.49 13.32 -8.41
CA LEU A 215 -14.79 12.24 -9.09
C LEU A 215 -13.44 12.73 -9.61
N TYR A 216 -12.38 12.01 -9.25
CA TYR A 216 -11.01 12.25 -9.75
C TYR A 216 -10.44 10.98 -10.35
N SER A 217 -9.72 11.12 -11.47
CA SER A 217 -8.94 10.01 -12.03
C SER A 217 -7.71 9.69 -11.22
N PHE A 218 -7.00 10.75 -10.78
CA PHE A 218 -5.76 10.66 -10.02
C PHE A 218 -5.50 11.99 -9.31
N ILE A 219 -4.88 11.93 -8.14
CA ILE A 219 -4.44 13.10 -7.38
C ILE A 219 -2.91 13.05 -7.29
N SER A 220 -2.26 14.01 -7.95
CA SER A 220 -0.79 14.09 -8.02
C SER A 220 -0.17 14.80 -6.81
N SER A 221 -0.92 15.71 -6.17
CA SER A 221 -0.50 16.48 -4.99
C SER A 221 -1.69 16.72 -4.07
N GLY A 222 -1.44 16.94 -2.77
CA GLY A 222 -2.50 17.21 -1.80
C GLY A 222 -3.22 15.96 -1.28
N MET A 223 -2.74 14.74 -1.56
CA MET A 223 -3.37 13.51 -1.06
C MET A 223 -3.42 13.47 0.47
N ALA A 224 -2.39 13.95 1.17
CA ALA A 224 -2.38 14.03 2.62
C ALA A 224 -3.43 15.03 3.14
N SER A 225 -3.61 16.19 2.48
CA SER A 225 -4.67 17.17 2.78
C SER A 225 -6.05 16.52 2.61
N LEU A 226 -6.30 15.85 1.48
CA LEU A 226 -7.58 15.20 1.22
C LEU A 226 -7.90 14.09 2.23
N LEU A 227 -6.98 13.17 2.45
CA LEU A 227 -7.15 12.09 3.43
C LEU A 227 -7.22 12.65 4.86
N GLY A 228 -6.48 13.74 5.14
CA GLY A 228 -6.55 14.48 6.40
C GLY A 228 -7.91 15.12 6.66
N ALA A 229 -8.59 15.61 5.62
CA ALA A 229 -9.95 16.16 5.70
C ALA A 229 -11.03 15.10 5.95
N ALA A 230 -10.81 13.87 5.50
CA ALA A 230 -11.81 12.79 5.56
C ALA A 230 -12.25 12.45 7.00
N ASP A 231 -13.52 12.11 7.15
CA ASP A 231 -14.08 11.52 8.36
C ASP A 231 -13.97 9.99 8.35
N VAL A 232 -14.13 9.38 7.16
CA VAL A 232 -13.93 7.95 6.91
C VAL A 232 -13.18 7.79 5.59
N VAL A 233 -12.26 6.84 5.53
CA VAL A 233 -11.58 6.45 4.29
C VAL A 233 -11.93 5.00 3.93
N VAL A 234 -12.30 4.77 2.67
CA VAL A 234 -12.53 3.43 2.11
C VAL A 234 -11.42 3.15 1.10
N THR A 235 -10.67 2.06 1.30
CA THR A 235 -9.52 1.80 0.43
C THR A 235 -9.14 0.33 0.33
N ARG A 236 -8.27 0.01 -0.63
CA ARG A 236 -7.54 -1.27 -0.67
C ARG A 236 -6.54 -1.38 0.48
N ALA A 237 -6.19 -2.61 0.84
CA ALA A 237 -5.24 -2.89 1.91
C ALA A 237 -3.76 -2.89 1.45
N GLY A 238 -3.34 -1.84 0.74
CA GLY A 238 -1.95 -1.61 0.39
C GLY A 238 -1.14 -1.15 1.61
N ALA A 239 0.03 -1.75 1.85
CA ALA A 239 0.82 -1.52 3.06
C ALA A 239 1.16 -0.03 3.29
N THR A 240 1.56 0.71 2.24
CA THR A 240 1.90 2.13 2.35
C THR A 240 0.66 2.97 2.70
N THR A 241 -0.44 2.79 1.96
CA THR A 241 -1.69 3.53 2.21
C THR A 241 -2.23 3.28 3.62
N ILE A 242 -2.15 2.04 4.11
CA ILE A 242 -2.56 1.73 5.49
C ILE A 242 -1.76 2.55 6.50
N ILE A 243 -0.45 2.66 6.36
CA ILE A 243 0.40 3.39 7.31
C ILE A 243 0.26 4.90 7.16
N GLU A 244 0.03 5.42 5.94
CA GLU A 244 -0.36 6.82 5.71
C GLU A 244 -1.65 7.17 6.47
N LEU A 245 -2.68 6.31 6.38
CA LEU A 245 -3.93 6.48 7.11
C LEU A 245 -3.78 6.31 8.62
N ALA A 246 -2.91 5.42 9.07
CA ALA A 246 -2.55 5.28 10.48
C ALA A 246 -1.87 6.55 11.01
N ALA A 247 -0.95 7.15 10.25
CA ALA A 247 -0.29 8.41 10.60
C ALA A 247 -1.29 9.58 10.70
N LEU A 248 -2.27 9.61 9.80
CA LEU A 248 -3.37 10.56 9.82
C LEU A 248 -4.42 10.26 10.92
N ALA A 249 -4.33 9.13 11.62
CA ALA A 249 -5.32 8.64 12.58
C ALA A 249 -6.74 8.58 11.97
N LYS A 250 -6.89 8.02 10.75
CA LYS A 250 -8.17 8.01 10.03
C LYS A 250 -8.99 6.75 10.27
N PRO A 251 -10.26 6.89 10.65
CA PRO A 251 -11.21 5.78 10.62
C PRO A 251 -11.24 5.19 9.20
N THR A 252 -10.99 3.87 9.08
CA THR A 252 -10.73 3.26 7.78
C THR A 252 -11.54 1.97 7.59
N ILE A 253 -12.13 1.83 6.41
CA ILE A 253 -12.72 0.60 5.89
C ILE A 253 -11.77 0.03 4.83
N LEU A 254 -11.23 -1.14 5.08
CA LEU A 254 -10.39 -1.86 4.13
C LEU A 254 -11.23 -2.82 3.30
N ILE A 255 -11.02 -2.79 1.99
CA ILE A 255 -11.61 -3.76 1.04
C ILE A 255 -10.43 -4.47 0.35
N PRO A 256 -9.90 -5.55 0.98
CA PRO A 256 -8.73 -6.23 0.46
C PRO A 256 -9.04 -6.98 -0.84
N ASN A 257 -8.14 -6.91 -1.82
CA ASN A 257 -8.22 -7.76 -3.00
C ASN A 257 -7.63 -9.14 -2.71
N GLY A 258 -8.49 -10.14 -2.58
CA GLY A 258 -8.10 -11.53 -2.33
C GLY A 258 -7.45 -12.25 -3.53
N LYS A 259 -7.58 -11.71 -4.75
CA LYS A 259 -7.08 -12.33 -6.00
C LYS A 259 -5.64 -11.96 -6.32
N LEU A 260 -5.08 -10.96 -5.63
CA LEU A 260 -3.69 -10.55 -5.83
C LEU A 260 -2.70 -11.62 -5.37
N SER A 261 -1.56 -11.67 -6.08
CA SER A 261 -0.48 -12.63 -5.80
C SER A 261 -0.09 -12.65 -4.33
N GLY A 262 -0.09 -13.84 -3.72
CA GLY A 262 0.35 -14.04 -2.34
C GLY A 262 -0.65 -13.67 -1.25
N GLY A 263 -1.84 -13.13 -1.57
CA GLY A 263 -2.85 -12.72 -0.59
C GLY A 263 -2.37 -11.63 0.37
N HIS A 264 -1.44 -10.78 -0.08
CA HIS A 264 -0.81 -9.76 0.77
C HIS A 264 -1.83 -8.82 1.42
N GLN A 265 -2.85 -8.38 0.66
CA GLN A 265 -3.84 -7.44 1.20
C GLN A 265 -4.71 -8.08 2.29
N LEU A 266 -5.09 -9.35 2.14
CA LEU A 266 -5.82 -10.07 3.20
C LEU A 266 -4.98 -10.18 4.48
N LYS A 267 -3.69 -10.47 4.35
CA LYS A 267 -2.77 -10.57 5.48
C LYS A 267 -2.50 -9.22 6.13
N ASN A 268 -2.33 -8.16 5.33
CA ASN A 268 -2.24 -6.79 5.85
C ASN A 268 -3.49 -6.45 6.66
N THR A 269 -4.68 -6.68 6.10
CA THR A 269 -5.96 -6.39 6.78
C THR A 269 -6.06 -7.14 8.12
N ALA A 270 -5.68 -8.41 8.16
CA ALA A 270 -5.79 -9.24 9.37
C ALA A 270 -4.99 -8.68 10.56
N VAL A 271 -3.84 -8.02 10.32
CA VAL A 271 -3.05 -7.38 11.38
C VAL A 271 -3.85 -6.30 12.12
N TYR A 272 -4.50 -5.43 11.36
CA TYR A 272 -5.22 -4.28 11.91
C TYR A 272 -6.61 -4.65 12.44
N LEU A 273 -7.26 -5.63 11.83
CA LEU A 273 -8.53 -6.19 12.33
C LEU A 273 -8.37 -6.83 13.71
N LYS A 274 -7.29 -7.58 13.95
CA LYS A 274 -6.99 -8.21 15.24
C LYS A 274 -6.93 -7.23 16.42
N GLN A 275 -6.66 -5.96 16.12
CA GLN A 275 -6.56 -4.88 17.10
C GLN A 275 -7.77 -3.93 17.05
N ASP A 276 -8.84 -4.27 16.33
CA ASP A 276 -9.99 -3.38 16.06
C ASP A 276 -9.55 -1.99 15.58
N ALA A 277 -8.46 -1.90 14.83
CA ALA A 277 -7.89 -0.66 14.34
C ALA A 277 -8.50 -0.20 13.01
N VAL A 278 -9.19 -1.10 12.31
CA VAL A 278 -9.90 -0.85 11.05
C VAL A 278 -11.17 -1.68 10.98
N LYS A 279 -12.10 -1.33 10.07
CA LYS A 279 -13.13 -2.24 9.57
C LYS A 279 -12.67 -2.88 8.26
N ALA A 280 -13.22 -4.04 7.94
CA ALA A 280 -13.03 -4.67 6.64
C ALA A 280 -14.36 -5.10 6.04
N ILE A 281 -14.44 -5.00 4.72
CA ILE A 281 -15.54 -5.55 3.91
C ILE A 281 -14.93 -6.54 2.93
N ASP A 282 -15.51 -7.72 2.84
CA ASP A 282 -15.15 -8.69 1.82
C ASP A 282 -15.57 -8.17 0.44
N GLU A 283 -14.65 -8.24 -0.54
CA GLU A 283 -14.87 -7.67 -1.85
C GLU A 283 -15.99 -8.37 -2.63
N ASP A 284 -16.08 -9.70 -2.55
CA ASP A 284 -17.09 -10.45 -3.30
C ASP A 284 -18.47 -10.21 -2.68
N THR A 285 -18.59 -10.18 -1.35
CA THR A 285 -19.83 -9.80 -0.65
C THR A 285 -20.29 -8.38 -0.99
N MET A 286 -19.36 -7.42 -1.09
CA MET A 286 -19.69 -6.04 -1.49
C MET A 286 -20.20 -5.98 -2.93
N VAL A 287 -19.63 -6.75 -3.85
CA VAL A 287 -20.10 -6.79 -5.25
C VAL A 287 -21.49 -7.39 -5.37
N GLU A 288 -21.79 -8.42 -4.58
CA GLU A 288 -23.12 -9.03 -4.54
C GLU A 288 -24.16 -8.10 -3.90
N ASN A 289 -23.76 -7.32 -2.91
CA ASN A 289 -24.64 -6.40 -2.19
C ASN A 289 -23.93 -5.06 -1.86
N PRO A 290 -23.96 -4.06 -2.74
CA PRO A 290 -23.35 -2.74 -2.50
C PRO A 290 -23.88 -2.00 -1.26
N ASN A 291 -25.09 -2.34 -0.77
CA ASN A 291 -25.65 -1.75 0.45
C ASN A 291 -24.82 -2.04 1.71
N ILE A 292 -23.94 -3.06 1.67
CA ILE A 292 -23.00 -3.31 2.76
C ILE A 292 -22.04 -2.14 2.92
N LEU A 293 -21.60 -1.50 1.82
CA LEU A 293 -20.76 -0.32 1.88
C LEU A 293 -21.52 0.84 2.54
N VAL A 294 -22.75 1.11 2.10
CA VAL A 294 -23.62 2.17 2.67
C VAL A 294 -23.81 1.98 4.17
N SER A 295 -24.25 0.77 4.57
CA SER A 295 -24.51 0.45 5.98
C SER A 295 -23.24 0.51 6.83
N SER A 296 -22.10 0.07 6.31
CA SER A 296 -20.81 0.12 7.02
C SER A 296 -20.36 1.56 7.26
N ILE A 297 -20.45 2.43 6.25
CA ILE A 297 -20.10 3.86 6.38
C ILE A 297 -21.05 4.53 7.36
N ARG A 298 -22.37 4.34 7.22
CA ARG A 298 -23.37 4.92 8.11
C ARG A 298 -23.14 4.50 9.55
N ASN A 299 -22.98 3.20 9.81
CA ASN A 299 -22.72 2.67 11.15
C ASN A 299 -21.45 3.25 11.80
N MET A 300 -20.43 3.60 11.00
CA MET A 300 -19.26 4.28 11.54
C MET A 300 -19.58 5.73 11.90
N LEU A 301 -20.22 6.47 11.01
CA LEU A 301 -20.56 7.89 11.21
C LEU A 301 -21.54 8.09 12.37
N ASP A 302 -22.48 7.16 12.56
CA ASP A 302 -23.47 7.18 13.65
C ASP A 302 -22.87 6.85 15.03
N ASN A 303 -21.61 6.34 15.05
CA ASN A 303 -20.91 5.94 16.28
C ASN A 303 -19.55 6.65 16.45
N PRO A 304 -19.53 7.98 16.69
CA PRO A 304 -18.30 8.77 16.70
C PRO A 304 -17.32 8.34 17.80
N GLU A 305 -17.80 7.83 18.93
CA GLU A 305 -16.95 7.33 20.00
C GLU A 305 -16.19 6.05 19.59
N ALA A 306 -16.90 5.10 18.98
CA ALA A 306 -16.28 3.87 18.46
C ALA A 306 -15.29 4.18 17.33
N MET A 307 -15.63 5.14 16.48
CA MET A 307 -14.78 5.62 15.39
C MET A 307 -13.51 6.27 15.92
N ALA A 308 -13.59 7.10 16.96
CA ALA A 308 -12.43 7.72 17.62
C ALA A 308 -11.52 6.67 18.29
N LYS A 309 -12.09 5.66 18.96
CA LYS A 309 -11.32 4.54 19.54
C LYS A 309 -10.58 3.74 18.46
N MET A 310 -11.24 3.46 17.33
CA MET A 310 -10.63 2.79 16.17
C MET A 310 -9.47 3.60 15.62
N ALA A 311 -9.67 4.89 15.36
CA ALA A 311 -8.64 5.81 14.86
C ALA A 311 -7.44 5.90 15.81
N HIS A 312 -7.67 5.92 17.12
CA HIS A 312 -6.60 5.92 18.12
C HIS A 312 -5.77 4.63 18.07
N ARG A 313 -6.42 3.46 18.02
CA ARG A 313 -5.73 2.17 17.87
C ARG A 313 -4.97 2.11 16.55
N PHE A 314 -5.56 2.61 15.47
CA PHE A 314 -4.92 2.63 14.18
C PHE A 314 -3.67 3.49 14.16
N ALA A 315 -3.70 4.67 14.78
CA ALA A 315 -2.55 5.57 14.91
C ALA A 315 -1.34 4.92 15.60
N SER A 316 -1.55 3.95 16.51
CA SER A 316 -0.47 3.25 17.19
C SER A 316 0.44 2.42 16.28
N PHE A 317 -0.01 2.11 15.07
CA PHE A 317 0.79 1.41 14.05
C PHE A 317 1.70 2.36 13.27
N SER A 318 1.45 3.66 13.30
CA SER A 318 2.36 4.65 12.72
C SER A 318 3.67 4.72 13.50
N ARG A 319 4.77 4.79 12.77
CA ARG A 319 6.13 4.93 13.30
C ARG A 319 6.72 6.24 12.75
N PRO A 320 6.55 7.37 13.43
CA PRO A 320 7.00 8.67 12.92
C PRO A 320 8.50 8.70 12.57
N ASN A 321 9.33 7.96 13.32
CA ASN A 321 10.77 7.89 13.10
C ASN A 321 11.21 6.79 12.12
N ALA A 322 10.28 6.14 11.41
CA ALA A 322 10.61 5.00 10.53
C ALA A 322 11.70 5.31 9.50
N ALA A 323 11.74 6.53 8.96
CA ALA A 323 12.77 6.95 8.02
C ALA A 323 14.15 7.05 8.67
N ILE A 324 14.22 7.62 9.88
CA ILE A 324 15.45 7.77 10.67
C ILE A 324 15.94 6.38 11.11
N ASP A 325 15.07 5.57 11.69
CA ASP A 325 15.38 4.21 12.13
C ASP A 325 15.88 3.33 10.97
N MET A 326 15.32 3.52 9.77
CA MET A 326 15.76 2.82 8.57
C MET A 326 17.14 3.27 8.13
N ALA A 327 17.39 4.59 8.09
CA ALA A 327 18.70 5.15 7.73
C ALA A 327 19.79 4.67 8.69
N GLU A 328 19.53 4.72 10.01
CA GLU A 328 20.46 4.20 11.02
C GLU A 328 20.74 2.70 10.84
N MET A 329 19.71 1.91 10.53
CA MET A 329 19.88 0.48 10.29
C MET A 329 20.75 0.23 9.06
N ILE A 330 20.58 1.01 7.97
CA ILE A 330 21.39 0.91 6.74
C ILE A 330 22.83 1.28 7.03
N ILE A 331 23.08 2.45 7.65
CA ILE A 331 24.40 2.94 7.99
C ILE A 331 25.12 1.95 8.92
N SER A 332 24.44 1.42 9.93
CA SER A 332 25.02 0.46 10.87
C SER A 332 25.29 -0.93 10.26
N ALA A 333 24.91 -1.19 9.02
CA ALA A 333 25.24 -2.41 8.29
C ALA A 333 26.57 -2.28 7.51
N THR A 334 27.11 -1.07 7.33
CA THR A 334 28.40 -0.81 6.64
C THR A 334 29.62 -1.13 7.49
N LYS A 335 29.45 -1.38 8.80
CA LYS A 335 30.55 -1.58 9.78
C LYS A 335 30.92 -3.04 9.97
#